data_f729a28879c073501e6b2aa6f5479c4e
#
_entry.id   f729a28879c073501e6b2aa6f5479c4e
#
_cell.length_a   1.000
_cell.length_b   1.000
_cell.length_c   1.000
_cell.angle_alpha   90.00
_cell.angle_beta   90.00
_cell.angle_gamma   90.00
#
_symmetry.space_group_name_H-M   'P 1'
#
loop_
_entity.id
_entity.type
_entity.pdbx_description
1 polymer ?
#
loop_
_entity_poly.entity_id
_entity_poly.type
_entity_poly.pdbx_seq_one_letter_code
_entity_poly.pdbx_strand_id
1 'polypeptide(L)'
;MRRMSGTWKRAGAMGLALMLAPAQGMLRPVTAWASPEFAYSAEKWAALRDDVLEYGELADLVHEYNATVINNRLEYDDYRGKDHDEMKNAYQDIADRLYDSSDKIMDSVNEDQPGYAGTAVGAISARLQAEQNQELADSQNEDGRVKKLEYDRQEAVLVKDAQTKMISYWQKAKARPALEEDVNQARSKYEAMAVKAGQGMATQAELLGAREKMEAAQAALETNDRERDGLRRELCVMTGWDHNAQPDIREVPVPDAGEMDQIDLEFDKERAIEQN
;
A
#
# COMPACT_ATOMS: atom_id res chain seq x y z
N MET A 1 -74.66 -5.44 -12.78
CA MET A 1 -74.56 -4.42 -13.85
C MET A 1 -73.28 -3.61 -13.70
N ARG A 2 -72.67 -3.37 -14.82
CA ARG A 2 -71.44 -2.55 -15.09
C ARG A 2 -70.08 -3.13 -14.68
N ARG A 3 -69.48 -3.69 -15.71
CA ARG A 3 -68.06 -3.96 -15.84
C ARG A 3 -67.28 -2.63 -15.89
N MET A 4 -66.13 -2.56 -15.21
CA MET A 4 -65.06 -1.63 -15.55
C MET A 4 -63.74 -2.39 -15.77
N SER A 5 -63.30 -2.35 -17.02
CA SER A 5 -62.06 -2.88 -17.52
C SER A 5 -60.91 -1.97 -17.15
N GLY A 6 -59.90 -2.47 -16.45
CA GLY A 6 -58.63 -1.80 -16.19
C GLY A 6 -57.51 -2.49 -16.93
N THR A 7 -57.05 -1.87 -17.99
CA THR A 7 -55.92 -2.30 -18.82
C THR A 7 -54.61 -2.11 -18.08
N TRP A 8 -53.94 -3.18 -17.71
CA TRP A 8 -52.58 -3.16 -17.20
C TRP A 8 -51.60 -3.10 -18.36
N LYS A 9 -50.90 -1.97 -18.48
CA LYS A 9 -49.80 -1.78 -19.39
C LYS A 9 -48.60 -2.64 -18.91
N ARG A 10 -48.25 -3.62 -19.72
CA ARG A 10 -47.04 -4.41 -19.58
C ARG A 10 -45.83 -3.49 -19.90
N ALA A 11 -45.08 -3.14 -18.88
CA ALA A 11 -43.73 -2.58 -19.04
C ALA A 11 -42.76 -3.72 -19.39
N GLY A 12 -42.23 -3.67 -20.60
CA GLY A 12 -41.24 -4.64 -21.07
C GLY A 12 -39.92 -4.49 -20.30
N ALA A 13 -39.51 -5.55 -19.64
CA ALA A 13 -38.15 -5.67 -19.14
C ALA A 13 -37.25 -5.95 -20.34
N MET A 14 -36.45 -4.94 -20.73
CA MET A 14 -35.28 -5.16 -21.59
C MET A 14 -34.24 -5.92 -20.80
N GLY A 15 -34.15 -7.22 -21.08
CA GLY A 15 -33.06 -8.06 -20.60
C GLY A 15 -31.79 -7.68 -21.33
N LEU A 16 -30.86 -7.04 -20.61
CA LEU A 16 -29.47 -6.91 -21.03
C LEU A 16 -28.82 -8.30 -20.87
N ALA A 17 -28.73 -9.04 -21.96
CA ALA A 17 -27.92 -10.25 -22.04
C ALA A 17 -26.44 -9.80 -22.00
N LEU A 18 -25.82 -9.84 -20.83
CA LEU A 18 -24.36 -9.78 -20.72
C LEU A 18 -23.82 -11.08 -21.33
N MET A 19 -23.26 -10.99 -22.53
CA MET A 19 -22.41 -12.01 -23.11
C MET A 19 -21.15 -12.09 -22.25
N LEU A 20 -21.08 -13.09 -21.34
CA LEU A 20 -19.81 -13.54 -20.75
C LEU A 20 -19.04 -14.26 -21.86
N ALA A 21 -18.17 -13.54 -22.54
CA ALA A 21 -17.05 -14.15 -23.24
C ALA A 21 -16.05 -14.63 -22.17
N PRO A 22 -15.50 -15.85 -22.24
CA PRO A 22 -14.40 -16.23 -21.40
C PRO A 22 -13.14 -15.52 -21.90
N ALA A 23 -12.90 -14.32 -21.41
CA ALA A 23 -11.61 -13.68 -21.56
C ALA A 23 -10.64 -14.34 -20.57
N GLN A 24 -9.95 -15.36 -21.05
CA GLN A 24 -8.62 -15.68 -20.59
C GLN A 24 -7.74 -14.50 -21.04
N GLY A 25 -7.65 -13.50 -20.21
CA GLY A 25 -6.88 -12.30 -20.49
C GLY A 25 -6.78 -11.54 -19.17
N MET A 26 -5.55 -11.46 -18.69
CA MET A 26 -5.06 -10.59 -17.65
C MET A 26 -6.03 -9.47 -17.31
N LEU A 27 -6.58 -9.48 -16.10
CA LEU A 27 -7.23 -8.32 -15.52
C LEU A 27 -6.11 -7.28 -15.27
N ARG A 28 -5.82 -6.50 -16.30
CA ARG A 28 -4.99 -5.31 -16.14
C ARG A 28 -5.71 -4.37 -15.18
N PRO A 29 -4.98 -3.69 -14.29
CA PRO A 29 -5.59 -2.74 -13.38
C PRO A 29 -6.43 -1.74 -14.17
N VAL A 30 -7.58 -1.39 -13.62
CA VAL A 30 -8.51 -0.44 -14.25
C VAL A 30 -7.79 0.90 -14.37
N THR A 31 -7.47 1.30 -15.59
CA THR A 31 -6.69 2.49 -15.94
C THR A 31 -7.38 3.83 -15.63
N ALA A 32 -8.49 3.81 -14.88
CA ALA A 32 -9.30 5.01 -14.63
C ALA A 32 -8.57 6.12 -13.83
N TRP A 33 -7.44 5.80 -13.22
CA TRP A 33 -6.71 6.71 -12.32
C TRP A 33 -5.22 6.86 -12.66
N ALA A 34 -4.78 6.25 -13.77
CA ALA A 34 -3.42 6.45 -14.26
C ALA A 34 -3.25 7.89 -14.79
N SER A 35 -2.02 8.37 -14.82
CA SER A 35 -1.69 9.65 -15.44
C SER A 35 -2.20 9.71 -16.88
N PRO A 36 -2.50 10.92 -17.41
CA PRO A 36 -2.92 11.07 -18.79
C PRO A 36 -1.92 10.44 -19.77
N GLU A 37 -2.39 9.84 -20.86
CA GLU A 37 -1.53 9.14 -21.84
C GLU A 37 -0.38 9.98 -22.39
N PHE A 38 -0.49 11.31 -22.34
CA PHE A 38 0.57 12.23 -22.76
C PHE A 38 1.64 12.48 -21.67
N ALA A 39 1.46 11.98 -20.44
CA ALA A 39 2.43 12.17 -19.36
C ALA A 39 3.75 11.44 -19.63
N TYR A 40 3.70 10.34 -20.36
CA TYR A 40 4.87 9.56 -20.78
C TYR A 40 4.87 9.34 -22.29
N SER A 41 6.04 8.99 -22.85
CA SER A 41 6.12 8.56 -24.24
C SER A 41 5.35 7.25 -24.48
N ALA A 42 4.96 7.01 -25.73
CA ALA A 42 4.26 5.77 -26.08
C ALA A 42 5.09 4.51 -25.76
N GLU A 43 6.42 4.61 -25.94
CA GLU A 43 7.36 3.52 -25.63
C GLU A 43 7.37 3.25 -24.14
N LYS A 44 7.42 4.29 -23.29
CA LYS A 44 7.39 4.14 -21.84
C LYS A 44 6.07 3.56 -21.36
N TRP A 45 4.94 3.99 -21.92
CA TRP A 45 3.65 3.37 -21.60
C TRP A 45 3.59 1.89 -22.03
N ALA A 46 4.22 1.52 -23.15
CA ALA A 46 4.28 0.13 -23.57
C ALA A 46 5.09 -0.72 -22.62
N ALA A 47 6.23 -0.21 -22.12
CA ALA A 47 7.05 -0.87 -21.10
C ALA A 47 6.28 -1.05 -19.77
N LEU A 48 5.67 0.01 -19.24
CA LEU A 48 4.90 -0.06 -18.00
C LEU A 48 3.65 -0.99 -18.07
N ARG A 49 3.25 -1.41 -19.25
CA ARG A 49 2.05 -2.24 -19.49
C ARG A 49 2.35 -3.62 -20.07
N ASP A 50 3.61 -3.97 -20.22
CA ASP A 50 4.00 -5.30 -20.67
C ASP A 50 3.97 -6.33 -19.52
N ASP A 51 4.44 -7.54 -19.76
CA ASP A 51 4.45 -8.64 -18.78
C ASP A 51 5.79 -8.75 -18.04
N VAL A 52 6.64 -7.73 -18.13
CA VAL A 52 7.98 -7.68 -17.53
C VAL A 52 7.97 -6.70 -16.37
N LEU A 53 8.75 -6.98 -15.34
CA LEU A 53 8.95 -6.10 -14.20
C LEU A 53 10.44 -5.79 -14.09
N GLU A 54 10.83 -4.58 -14.44
CA GLU A 54 12.20 -4.11 -14.38
C GLU A 54 12.45 -3.22 -13.16
N TYR A 55 13.67 -3.28 -12.62
CA TYR A 55 14.04 -2.49 -11.44
C TYR A 55 13.91 -0.97 -11.68
N GLY A 56 14.29 -0.52 -12.89
CA GLY A 56 14.22 0.89 -13.27
C GLY A 56 12.80 1.45 -13.42
N GLU A 57 11.81 0.58 -13.60
CA GLU A 57 10.40 0.96 -13.80
C GLU A 57 9.59 0.99 -12.49
N LEU A 58 10.15 0.46 -11.39
CA LEU A 58 9.44 0.34 -10.12
C LEU A 58 8.90 1.69 -9.62
N ALA A 59 9.66 2.77 -9.80
CA ALA A 59 9.22 4.09 -9.38
C ALA A 59 7.98 4.54 -10.16
N ASP A 60 7.99 4.38 -11.48
CA ASP A 60 6.88 4.77 -12.34
C ASP A 60 5.67 3.86 -12.13
N LEU A 61 5.89 2.55 -11.96
CA LEU A 61 4.81 1.59 -11.67
C LEU A 61 4.13 1.88 -10.32
N VAL A 62 4.89 2.18 -9.28
CA VAL A 62 4.34 2.58 -7.98
C VAL A 62 3.59 3.90 -8.11
N HIS A 63 4.15 4.88 -8.80
CA HIS A 63 3.50 6.16 -9.06
C HIS A 63 2.15 6.00 -9.75
N GLU A 64 2.08 5.18 -10.80
CA GLU A 64 0.90 5.06 -11.65
C GLU A 64 -0.17 4.10 -11.10
N TYR A 65 0.24 3.03 -10.43
CA TYR A 65 -0.66 1.93 -10.14
C TYR A 65 -0.78 1.55 -8.65
N ASN A 66 0.05 2.13 -7.77
CA ASN A 66 -0.08 1.84 -6.35
C ASN A 66 -1.33 2.50 -5.77
N ALA A 67 -2.18 1.70 -5.13
CA ALA A 67 -3.45 2.19 -4.59
C ALA A 67 -3.29 3.30 -3.55
N THR A 68 -2.24 3.26 -2.72
CA THR A 68 -1.97 4.30 -1.72
C THR A 68 -1.56 5.61 -2.40
N VAL A 69 -0.71 5.55 -3.43
CA VAL A 69 -0.27 6.74 -4.18
C VAL A 69 -1.45 7.36 -4.93
N ILE A 70 -2.29 6.52 -5.55
CA ILE A 70 -3.52 6.99 -6.22
C ILE A 70 -4.46 7.68 -5.22
N ASN A 71 -4.69 7.09 -4.05
CA ASN A 71 -5.52 7.70 -3.01
C ASN A 71 -4.93 9.03 -2.53
N ASN A 72 -3.63 9.10 -2.26
CA ASN A 72 -2.96 10.33 -1.86
C ASN A 72 -3.13 11.44 -2.92
N ARG A 73 -3.02 11.11 -4.19
CA ARG A 73 -3.29 12.07 -5.29
C ARG A 73 -4.73 12.58 -5.27
N LEU A 74 -5.71 11.68 -5.11
CA LEU A 74 -7.11 12.04 -5.05
C LEU A 74 -7.41 12.93 -3.82
N GLU A 75 -6.87 12.58 -2.67
CA GLU A 75 -7.00 13.39 -1.45
C GLU A 75 -6.36 14.77 -1.60
N TYR A 76 -5.21 14.84 -2.27
CA TYR A 76 -4.56 16.12 -2.55
C TYR A 76 -5.34 16.97 -3.55
N ASP A 77 -5.91 16.36 -4.59
CA ASP A 77 -6.75 17.06 -5.56
C ASP A 77 -8.06 17.55 -4.93
N ASP A 78 -8.67 16.74 -4.06
CA ASP A 78 -9.85 17.15 -3.26
C ASP A 78 -9.50 18.31 -2.31
N TYR A 79 -8.33 18.22 -1.65
CA TYR A 79 -7.83 19.31 -0.79
C TYR A 79 -7.65 20.59 -1.59
N ARG A 80 -6.99 20.57 -2.74
CA ARG A 80 -6.78 21.74 -3.60
C ARG A 80 -8.06 22.31 -4.18
N GLY A 81 -9.09 21.49 -4.33
CA GLY A 81 -10.40 21.92 -4.85
C GLY A 81 -11.27 22.66 -3.85
N LYS A 82 -10.89 22.69 -2.56
CA LYS A 82 -11.63 23.37 -1.48
C LYS A 82 -11.14 24.80 -1.30
N ASP A 83 -12.08 25.71 -1.02
CA ASP A 83 -11.74 27.07 -0.55
C ASP A 83 -11.46 27.01 0.96
N HIS A 84 -10.19 26.84 1.31
CA HIS A 84 -9.75 26.73 2.70
C HIS A 84 -9.96 28.01 3.50
N ASP A 85 -9.87 29.17 2.87
CA ASP A 85 -10.12 30.45 3.53
C ASP A 85 -11.60 30.62 3.89
N GLU A 86 -12.51 30.26 2.97
CA GLU A 86 -13.95 30.27 3.24
C GLU A 86 -14.32 29.27 4.33
N MET A 87 -13.80 28.04 4.27
CA MET A 87 -14.03 27.02 5.28
C MET A 87 -13.48 27.42 6.65
N LYS A 88 -12.29 27.99 6.71
CA LYS A 88 -11.69 28.51 7.93
C LYS A 88 -12.60 29.60 8.57
N ASN A 89 -12.99 30.60 7.79
CA ASN A 89 -13.85 31.68 8.27
C ASN A 89 -15.20 31.13 8.76
N ALA A 90 -15.79 30.14 8.05
CA ALA A 90 -17.03 29.51 8.47
C ALA A 90 -16.90 28.80 9.83
N TYR A 91 -15.81 28.05 10.03
CA TYR A 91 -15.56 27.39 11.32
C TYR A 91 -15.26 28.39 12.44
N GLN A 92 -14.50 29.46 12.17
CA GLN A 92 -14.28 30.54 13.14
C GLN A 92 -15.58 31.23 13.55
N ASP A 93 -16.42 31.57 12.58
CA ASP A 93 -17.74 32.17 12.86
C ASP A 93 -18.63 31.28 13.75
N ILE A 94 -18.56 29.94 13.54
CA ILE A 94 -19.29 29.00 14.39
C ILE A 94 -18.68 28.96 15.78
N ALA A 95 -17.37 28.91 15.91
CA ALA A 95 -16.66 28.90 17.18
C ALA A 95 -16.99 30.16 17.99
N ASP A 96 -16.91 31.35 17.38
CA ASP A 96 -17.19 32.63 18.03
C ASP A 96 -18.62 32.69 18.54
N ARG A 97 -19.61 32.26 17.75
CA ARG A 97 -21.01 32.19 18.18
C ARG A 97 -21.23 31.23 19.35
N LEU A 98 -20.52 30.13 19.39
CA LEU A 98 -20.60 29.18 20.48
C LEU A 98 -19.91 29.66 21.74
N TYR A 99 -18.79 30.39 21.65
CA TYR A 99 -18.16 31.07 22.76
C TYR A 99 -19.11 32.16 23.32
N ASP A 100 -19.62 33.02 22.47
CA ASP A 100 -20.60 34.05 22.84
C ASP A 100 -21.85 33.46 23.54
N SER A 101 -22.33 32.30 23.03
CA SER A 101 -23.46 31.61 23.63
C SER A 101 -23.12 31.05 25.01
N SER A 102 -21.94 30.42 25.15
CA SER A 102 -21.43 29.92 26.42
C SER A 102 -21.31 31.01 27.45
N ASP A 103 -20.72 32.16 27.10
CA ASP A 103 -20.50 33.28 27.99
C ASP A 103 -21.84 33.90 28.42
N LYS A 104 -22.79 34.11 27.50
CA LYS A 104 -24.15 34.58 27.81
C LYS A 104 -24.91 33.64 28.74
N ILE A 105 -24.75 32.33 28.56
CA ILE A 105 -25.34 31.34 29.46
C ILE A 105 -24.72 31.46 30.85
N MET A 106 -23.41 31.56 30.95
CA MET A 106 -22.71 31.67 32.24
C MET A 106 -23.03 33.00 32.94
N ASP A 107 -23.10 34.09 32.22
CA ASP A 107 -23.46 35.43 32.79
C ASP A 107 -24.91 35.50 33.27
N SER A 108 -25.81 34.70 32.68
CA SER A 108 -27.23 34.69 33.05
C SER A 108 -27.55 33.86 34.29
N VAL A 109 -26.58 33.07 34.79
CA VAL A 109 -26.81 32.09 35.83
C VAL A 109 -26.17 32.53 37.17
N ASN A 110 -26.98 32.44 38.22
CA ASN A 110 -26.49 32.64 39.58
C ASN A 110 -26.31 31.27 40.27
N GLU A 111 -25.18 31.08 40.94
CA GLU A 111 -24.84 29.82 41.64
C GLU A 111 -25.88 29.39 42.67
N ASP A 112 -26.64 30.32 43.23
CA ASP A 112 -27.68 30.09 44.24
C ASP A 112 -29.03 29.65 43.62
N GLN A 113 -29.15 29.57 42.29
CA GLN A 113 -30.44 29.24 41.66
C GLN A 113 -30.61 27.73 41.42
N PRO A 114 -31.82 27.18 41.63
CA PRO A 114 -32.14 25.81 41.26
C PRO A 114 -31.94 25.62 39.74
N GLY A 115 -31.14 24.62 39.35
CA GLY A 115 -30.83 24.33 37.94
C GLY A 115 -29.47 24.80 37.46
N TYR A 116 -28.70 25.51 38.29
CA TYR A 116 -27.36 26.01 37.97
C TYR A 116 -26.50 24.93 37.30
N ALA A 117 -26.43 23.75 37.91
CA ALA A 117 -25.58 22.64 37.39
C ALA A 117 -25.95 22.23 35.94
N GLY A 118 -27.25 22.18 35.60
CA GLY A 118 -27.67 21.82 34.25
C GLY A 118 -27.33 22.91 33.22
N THR A 119 -27.48 24.18 33.61
CA THR A 119 -27.16 25.32 32.73
C THR A 119 -25.65 25.47 32.55
N ALA A 120 -24.87 25.28 33.61
CA ALA A 120 -23.41 25.25 33.54
C ALA A 120 -22.87 24.17 32.63
N VAL A 121 -23.47 22.95 32.68
CA VAL A 121 -23.13 21.86 31.74
C VAL A 121 -23.42 22.25 30.29
N GLY A 122 -24.54 22.95 30.03
CA GLY A 122 -24.86 23.49 28.71
C GLY A 122 -23.81 24.49 28.20
N ALA A 123 -23.37 25.43 29.04
CA ALA A 123 -22.31 26.37 28.70
C ALA A 123 -20.97 25.68 28.41
N ILE A 124 -20.58 24.74 29.27
CA ILE A 124 -19.35 23.94 29.06
C ILE A 124 -19.42 23.15 27.76
N SER A 125 -20.57 22.54 27.44
CA SER A 125 -20.77 21.82 26.18
C SER A 125 -20.65 22.71 24.96
N ALA A 126 -21.21 23.94 25.00
CA ALA A 126 -21.07 24.94 23.95
C ALA A 126 -19.61 25.36 23.77
N ARG A 127 -18.87 25.54 24.87
CA ARG A 127 -17.45 25.89 24.83
C ARG A 127 -16.59 24.76 24.22
N LEU A 128 -16.85 23.52 24.58
CA LEU A 128 -16.15 22.37 23.99
C LEU A 128 -16.40 22.28 22.48
N GLN A 129 -17.64 22.54 22.04
CA GLN A 129 -17.95 22.57 20.60
C GLN A 129 -17.27 23.76 19.91
N ALA A 130 -17.14 24.93 20.58
CA ALA A 130 -16.39 26.06 20.08
C ALA A 130 -14.91 25.71 19.87
N GLU A 131 -14.28 25.06 20.86
CA GLU A 131 -12.90 24.60 20.78
C GLU A 131 -12.70 23.61 19.62
N GLN A 132 -13.61 22.67 19.43
CA GLN A 132 -13.57 21.74 18.28
C GLN A 132 -13.66 22.47 16.92
N ASN A 133 -14.53 23.47 16.80
CA ASN A 133 -14.62 24.27 15.58
C ASN A 133 -13.38 25.16 15.38
N GLN A 134 -12.79 25.66 16.46
CA GLN A 134 -11.50 26.36 16.36
C GLN A 134 -10.38 25.47 15.85
N GLU A 135 -10.28 24.23 16.34
CA GLU A 135 -9.31 23.24 15.82
C GLU A 135 -9.56 22.93 14.33
N LEU A 136 -10.83 22.82 13.91
CA LEU A 136 -11.17 22.65 12.50
C LEU A 136 -10.78 23.87 11.65
N ALA A 137 -10.95 25.09 12.15
CA ALA A 137 -10.50 26.30 11.48
C ALA A 137 -8.97 26.33 11.35
N ASP A 138 -8.26 25.98 12.41
CA ASP A 138 -6.80 25.96 12.43
C ASP A 138 -6.23 24.88 11.49
N SER A 139 -6.92 23.74 11.34
CA SER A 139 -6.55 22.71 10.39
C SER A 139 -6.63 23.17 8.91
N GLN A 140 -7.45 24.19 8.60
CA GLN A 140 -7.51 24.76 7.26
C GLN A 140 -6.29 25.65 6.93
N ASN A 141 -5.44 25.98 7.92
CA ASN A 141 -4.19 26.71 7.70
C ASN A 141 -3.05 25.82 7.23
N GLU A 142 -3.25 24.49 7.15
CA GLU A 142 -2.21 23.59 6.66
C GLU A 142 -1.78 24.02 5.26
N ASP A 143 -0.48 24.29 5.09
CA ASP A 143 0.06 24.63 3.79
C ASP A 143 -0.07 23.40 2.86
N GLY A 144 -0.82 23.52 1.79
CA GLY A 144 -0.98 22.48 0.79
C GLY A 144 0.35 21.95 0.23
N ARG A 145 1.41 22.76 0.32
CA ARG A 145 2.77 22.36 0.01
C ARG A 145 3.31 21.33 1.02
N VAL A 146 3.04 21.50 2.33
CA VAL A 146 3.42 20.53 3.36
C VAL A 146 2.71 19.21 3.12
N LYS A 147 1.41 19.25 2.88
CA LYS A 147 0.60 18.07 2.57
C LYS A 147 1.12 17.33 1.33
N LYS A 148 1.47 18.07 0.28
CA LYS A 148 2.08 17.49 -0.92
C LYS A 148 3.40 16.78 -0.60
N LEU A 149 4.27 17.43 0.17
CA LEU A 149 5.55 16.86 0.57
C LEU A 149 5.40 15.58 1.40
N GLU A 150 4.37 15.48 2.24
CA GLU A 150 4.06 14.25 2.97
C GLU A 150 3.67 13.11 2.04
N TYR A 151 2.85 13.37 1.03
CA TYR A 151 2.47 12.36 0.03
C TYR A 151 3.66 11.96 -0.84
N ASP A 152 4.47 12.91 -1.30
CA ASP A 152 5.69 12.65 -2.07
C ASP A 152 6.68 11.78 -1.23
N ARG A 153 6.78 12.04 0.08
CA ARG A 153 7.57 11.20 0.99
C ARG A 153 7.01 9.80 1.13
N GLN A 154 5.70 9.65 1.26
CA GLN A 154 5.07 8.33 1.34
C GLN A 154 5.29 7.53 0.07
N GLU A 155 5.17 8.17 -1.10
CA GLU A 155 5.47 7.54 -2.39
C GLU A 155 6.94 7.09 -2.46
N ALA A 156 7.90 7.93 -2.08
CA ALA A 156 9.31 7.58 -2.05
C ALA A 156 9.61 6.38 -1.14
N VAL A 157 8.91 6.26 0.00
CA VAL A 157 9.01 5.10 0.90
C VAL A 157 8.46 3.83 0.22
N LEU A 158 7.34 3.93 -0.48
CA LEU A 158 6.76 2.79 -1.21
C LEU A 158 7.67 2.33 -2.37
N VAL A 159 8.26 3.27 -3.12
CA VAL A 159 9.25 2.96 -4.16
C VAL A 159 10.45 2.22 -3.57
N LYS A 160 11.02 2.74 -2.48
CA LYS A 160 12.13 2.08 -1.78
C LYS A 160 11.75 0.69 -1.28
N ASP A 161 10.55 0.50 -0.78
CA ASP A 161 10.07 -0.81 -0.32
C ASP A 161 9.95 -1.79 -1.50
N ALA A 162 9.39 -1.37 -2.63
CA ALA A 162 9.31 -2.17 -3.85
C ALA A 162 10.71 -2.57 -4.35
N GLN A 163 11.65 -1.63 -4.39
CA GLN A 163 13.04 -1.90 -4.75
C GLN A 163 13.70 -2.93 -3.80
N THR A 164 13.50 -2.77 -2.50
CA THR A 164 14.03 -3.69 -1.49
C THR A 164 13.44 -5.10 -1.64
N LYS A 165 12.15 -5.20 -1.92
CA LYS A 165 11.47 -6.48 -2.16
C LYS A 165 11.99 -7.16 -3.42
N MET A 166 12.23 -6.41 -4.49
CA MET A 166 12.80 -6.96 -5.73
C MET A 166 14.24 -7.48 -5.52
N ILE A 167 15.06 -6.75 -4.77
CA ILE A 167 16.39 -7.20 -4.37
C ILE A 167 16.29 -8.50 -3.56
N SER A 168 15.39 -8.55 -2.58
CA SER A 168 15.18 -9.72 -1.73
C SER A 168 14.67 -10.93 -2.53
N TYR A 169 13.78 -10.71 -3.49
CA TYR A 169 13.32 -11.75 -4.42
C TYR A 169 14.50 -12.39 -5.16
N TRP A 170 15.41 -11.57 -5.69
CA TRP A 170 16.58 -12.07 -6.41
C TRP A 170 17.62 -12.73 -5.49
N GLN A 171 17.78 -12.25 -4.26
CA GLN A 171 18.62 -12.95 -3.26
C GLN A 171 18.10 -14.36 -2.99
N LYS A 172 16.77 -14.53 -2.83
CA LYS A 172 16.13 -15.85 -2.67
C LYS A 172 16.27 -16.71 -3.91
N ALA A 173 16.11 -16.12 -5.10
CA ALA A 173 16.32 -16.84 -6.36
C ALA A 173 17.77 -17.35 -6.51
N LYS A 174 18.75 -16.51 -6.17
CA LYS A 174 20.19 -16.87 -6.22
C LYS A 174 20.60 -17.86 -5.13
N ALA A 175 19.94 -17.89 -3.98
CA ALA A 175 20.20 -18.86 -2.91
C ALA A 175 19.64 -20.26 -3.22
N ARG A 176 18.61 -20.35 -4.05
CA ARG A 176 17.88 -21.58 -4.34
C ARG A 176 18.78 -22.74 -4.82
N PRO A 177 19.71 -22.55 -5.80
CA PRO A 177 20.57 -23.65 -6.26
C PRO A 177 21.44 -24.26 -5.16
N ALA A 178 21.95 -23.42 -4.23
CA ALA A 178 22.73 -23.91 -3.10
C ALA A 178 21.88 -24.77 -2.14
N LEU A 179 20.64 -24.33 -1.87
CA LEU A 179 19.71 -25.10 -1.05
C LEU A 179 19.29 -26.41 -1.71
N GLU A 180 19.15 -26.45 -3.04
CA GLU A 180 18.92 -27.70 -3.79
C GLU A 180 20.10 -28.67 -3.65
N GLU A 181 21.33 -28.17 -3.71
CA GLU A 181 22.53 -28.98 -3.52
C GLU A 181 22.59 -29.52 -2.08
N ASP A 182 22.26 -28.71 -1.07
CA ASP A 182 22.17 -29.16 0.31
C ASP A 182 21.15 -30.28 0.50
N VAL A 183 19.98 -30.19 -0.14
CA VAL A 183 18.97 -31.26 -0.13
C VAL A 183 19.52 -32.53 -0.75
N ASN A 184 20.17 -32.43 -1.91
CA ASN A 184 20.73 -33.58 -2.62
C ASN A 184 21.83 -34.25 -1.78
N GLN A 185 22.72 -33.47 -1.17
CA GLN A 185 23.77 -33.96 -0.29
C GLN A 185 23.21 -34.66 0.96
N ALA A 186 22.22 -34.02 1.61
CA ALA A 186 21.59 -34.59 2.81
C ALA A 186 20.84 -35.87 2.49
N ARG A 187 20.16 -35.95 1.34
CA ARG A 187 19.49 -37.15 0.83
C ARG A 187 20.49 -38.29 0.60
N SER A 188 21.57 -38.02 -0.10
CA SER A 188 22.64 -39.02 -0.36
C SER A 188 23.25 -39.57 0.92
N LYS A 189 23.47 -38.73 1.93
CA LYS A 189 23.94 -39.12 3.26
C LYS A 189 22.94 -39.99 3.99
N TYR A 190 21.65 -39.68 3.92
CA TYR A 190 20.58 -40.50 4.51
C TYR A 190 20.50 -41.87 3.83
N GLU A 191 20.52 -41.92 2.52
CA GLU A 191 20.50 -43.19 1.75
C GLU A 191 21.70 -44.08 2.09
N ALA A 192 22.90 -43.51 2.11
CA ALA A 192 24.10 -44.23 2.53
C ALA A 192 24.01 -44.73 3.99
N MET A 193 23.42 -43.94 4.90
CA MET A 193 23.23 -44.35 6.27
C MET A 193 22.19 -45.46 6.40
N ALA A 194 21.11 -45.40 5.59
CA ALA A 194 20.08 -46.44 5.55
C ALA A 194 20.66 -47.82 5.10
N VAL A 195 21.55 -47.81 4.09
CA VAL A 195 22.27 -49.03 3.66
C VAL A 195 23.14 -49.57 4.79
N LYS A 196 23.94 -48.71 5.47
CA LYS A 196 24.79 -49.12 6.59
C LYS A 196 23.97 -49.66 7.76
N ALA A 197 22.85 -49.04 8.10
CA ALA A 197 21.95 -49.50 9.15
C ALA A 197 21.33 -50.88 8.80
N GLY A 198 20.96 -51.10 7.53
CA GLY A 198 20.47 -52.39 7.05
C GLY A 198 21.52 -53.51 7.12
N GLN A 199 22.80 -53.16 7.09
CA GLN A 199 23.93 -54.09 7.22
C GLN A 199 24.41 -54.24 8.69
N GLY A 200 23.76 -53.58 9.65
CA GLY A 200 24.17 -53.57 11.06
C GLY A 200 25.41 -52.73 11.35
N MET A 201 25.85 -51.88 10.39
CA MET A 201 27.05 -51.03 10.52
C MET A 201 26.76 -49.61 10.97
N ALA A 202 25.50 -49.27 11.23
CA ALA A 202 25.07 -48.01 11.78
C ALA A 202 23.91 -48.22 12.77
N THR A 203 23.80 -47.35 13.74
CA THR A 203 22.73 -47.35 14.73
C THR A 203 21.44 -46.68 14.22
N GLN A 204 20.31 -47.01 14.82
CA GLN A 204 19.03 -46.33 14.52
C GLN A 204 19.08 -44.84 14.85
N ALA A 205 19.85 -44.44 15.88
CA ALA A 205 20.04 -43.05 16.21
C ALA A 205 20.79 -42.27 15.09
N GLU A 206 21.83 -42.87 14.53
CA GLU A 206 22.55 -42.25 13.38
C GLU A 206 21.68 -42.15 12.14
N LEU A 207 20.87 -43.18 11.84
CA LEU A 207 19.90 -43.12 10.75
C LEU A 207 18.84 -42.02 10.95
N LEU A 208 18.29 -41.91 12.16
CA LEU A 208 17.32 -40.86 12.50
C LEU A 208 17.94 -39.48 12.35
N GLY A 209 19.16 -39.26 12.87
CA GLY A 209 19.86 -37.99 12.71
C GLY A 209 20.17 -37.62 11.26
N ALA A 210 20.45 -38.62 10.38
CA ALA A 210 20.61 -38.37 8.95
C ALA A 210 19.28 -37.98 8.29
N ARG A 211 18.17 -38.58 8.71
CA ARG A 211 16.82 -38.26 8.24
C ARG A 211 16.42 -36.85 8.64
N GLU A 212 16.62 -36.47 9.89
CA GLU A 212 16.34 -35.11 10.41
C GLU A 212 17.08 -34.03 9.59
N LYS A 213 18.34 -34.29 9.23
CA LYS A 213 19.12 -33.37 8.40
C LYS A 213 18.55 -33.24 6.99
N MET A 214 18.09 -34.34 6.41
CA MET A 214 17.45 -34.31 5.09
C MET A 214 16.13 -33.54 5.12
N GLU A 215 15.29 -33.81 6.12
CA GLU A 215 14.01 -33.10 6.31
C GLU A 215 14.23 -31.60 6.58
N ALA A 216 15.25 -31.25 7.36
CA ALA A 216 15.62 -29.85 7.62
C ALA A 216 16.08 -29.11 6.34
N ALA A 217 16.89 -29.76 5.51
CA ALA A 217 17.32 -29.20 4.23
C ALA A 217 16.13 -28.99 3.27
N GLN A 218 15.22 -29.97 3.18
CA GLN A 218 13.98 -29.82 2.41
C GLN A 218 13.12 -28.66 2.91
N ALA A 219 12.93 -28.56 4.21
CA ALA A 219 12.16 -27.46 4.81
C ALA A 219 12.79 -26.09 4.54
N ALA A 220 14.13 -25.99 4.51
CA ALA A 220 14.83 -24.78 4.18
C ALA A 220 14.58 -24.34 2.72
N LEU A 221 14.66 -25.29 1.77
CA LEU A 221 14.35 -25.04 0.36
C LEU A 221 12.90 -24.59 0.16
N GLU A 222 11.94 -25.29 0.76
CA GLU A 222 10.51 -24.95 0.68
C GLU A 222 10.23 -23.58 1.31
N THR A 223 10.92 -23.24 2.38
CA THR A 223 10.79 -21.92 3.02
C THR A 223 11.29 -20.81 2.10
N ASN A 224 12.45 -21.02 1.49
CA ASN A 224 13.01 -20.09 0.51
C ASN A 224 12.05 -19.87 -0.68
N ASP A 225 11.47 -20.93 -1.22
CA ASP A 225 10.54 -20.84 -2.34
C ASP A 225 9.24 -20.13 -1.96
N ARG A 226 8.70 -20.39 -0.76
CA ARG A 226 7.51 -19.66 -0.22
C ARG A 226 7.77 -18.19 0.01
N GLU A 227 8.92 -17.84 0.57
CA GLU A 227 9.30 -16.43 0.80
C GLU A 227 9.49 -15.72 -0.53
N ARG A 228 10.13 -16.34 -1.51
CA ARG A 228 10.28 -15.78 -2.86
C ARG A 228 8.92 -15.53 -3.52
N ASP A 229 8.01 -16.50 -3.45
CA ASP A 229 6.65 -16.32 -3.99
C ASP A 229 5.85 -15.25 -3.25
N GLY A 230 6.02 -15.13 -1.93
CA GLY A 230 5.47 -14.02 -1.14
C GLY A 230 5.95 -12.67 -1.63
N LEU A 231 7.26 -12.49 -1.81
CA LEU A 231 7.86 -11.25 -2.34
C LEU A 231 7.34 -10.92 -3.75
N ARG A 232 7.19 -11.91 -4.63
CA ARG A 232 6.59 -11.71 -5.95
C ARG A 232 5.16 -11.15 -5.83
N ARG A 233 4.32 -11.74 -4.97
CA ARG A 233 2.95 -11.30 -4.78
C ARG A 233 2.86 -9.88 -4.22
N GLU A 234 3.74 -9.55 -3.27
CA GLU A 234 3.82 -8.21 -2.72
C GLU A 234 4.23 -7.18 -3.78
N LEU A 235 5.23 -7.51 -4.61
CA LEU A 235 5.63 -6.68 -5.74
C LEU A 235 4.48 -6.47 -6.71
N CYS A 236 3.76 -7.53 -7.09
CA CYS A 236 2.59 -7.43 -7.96
C CYS A 236 1.57 -6.42 -7.41
N VAL A 237 1.21 -6.53 -6.13
CA VAL A 237 0.24 -5.62 -5.51
C VAL A 237 0.77 -4.18 -5.47
N MET A 238 2.06 -3.99 -5.17
CA MET A 238 2.65 -2.65 -5.09
C MET A 238 2.72 -1.94 -6.44
N THR A 239 2.87 -2.70 -7.52
CA THR A 239 2.99 -2.19 -8.89
C THR A 239 1.69 -2.30 -9.70
N GLY A 240 0.56 -2.58 -9.01
CA GLY A 240 -0.77 -2.61 -9.61
C GLY A 240 -1.12 -3.86 -10.40
N TRP A 241 -0.33 -4.92 -10.31
CA TRP A 241 -0.65 -6.22 -10.88
C TRP A 241 -1.64 -6.99 -10.01
N ASP A 242 -2.30 -7.97 -10.60
CA ASP A 242 -3.08 -8.93 -9.80
C ASP A 242 -2.14 -9.70 -8.85
N HIS A 243 -2.59 -9.95 -7.63
CA HIS A 243 -1.85 -10.68 -6.60
C HIS A 243 -1.30 -12.04 -7.06
N ASN A 244 -2.00 -12.72 -7.97
CA ASN A 244 -1.60 -14.00 -8.52
C ASN A 244 -0.88 -13.89 -9.86
N ALA A 245 -0.62 -12.69 -10.37
CA ALA A 245 0.12 -12.51 -11.61
C ALA A 245 1.53 -13.11 -11.54
N GLN A 246 2.04 -13.48 -12.70
CA GLN A 246 3.36 -14.09 -12.87
C GLN A 246 4.18 -13.26 -13.87
N PRO A 247 4.52 -12.00 -13.53
CA PRO A 247 5.37 -11.20 -14.41
C PRO A 247 6.76 -11.82 -14.52
N ASP A 248 7.43 -11.54 -15.62
CA ASP A 248 8.86 -11.86 -15.76
C ASP A 248 9.67 -10.80 -14.99
N ILE A 249 10.05 -11.12 -13.74
CA ILE A 249 10.82 -10.23 -12.88
C ILE A 249 12.28 -10.26 -13.33
N ARG A 250 12.75 -9.16 -13.92
CA ARG A 250 14.13 -9.01 -14.40
C ARG A 250 15.13 -8.90 -13.27
N GLU A 251 16.38 -9.29 -13.57
CA GLU A 251 17.46 -9.22 -12.60
C GLU A 251 17.78 -7.76 -12.21
N VAL A 252 18.01 -7.56 -10.91
CA VAL A 252 18.40 -6.24 -10.38
C VAL A 252 19.79 -5.86 -10.91
N PRO A 253 19.98 -4.63 -11.41
CA PRO A 253 21.28 -4.18 -11.87
C PRO A 253 22.30 -4.25 -10.74
N VAL A 254 23.50 -4.72 -11.07
CA VAL A 254 24.61 -4.78 -10.12
C VAL A 254 25.24 -3.39 -10.06
N PRO A 255 25.49 -2.83 -8.87
CA PRO A 255 26.18 -1.55 -8.75
C PRO A 255 27.56 -1.60 -9.39
N ASP A 256 27.91 -0.58 -10.17
CA ASP A 256 29.28 -0.43 -10.69
C ASP A 256 30.20 0.00 -9.55
N ALA A 257 31.25 -0.80 -9.30
CA ALA A 257 32.24 -0.49 -8.27
C ALA A 257 32.95 0.85 -8.53
N GLY A 258 33.16 1.20 -9.79
CA GLY A 258 33.80 2.47 -10.18
C GLY A 258 32.89 3.69 -9.91
N GLU A 259 31.57 3.54 -10.03
CA GLU A 259 30.61 4.58 -9.64
C GLU A 259 30.49 4.71 -8.12
N MET A 260 30.57 3.59 -7.39
CA MET A 260 30.55 3.60 -5.93
C MET A 260 31.77 4.30 -5.32
N ASP A 261 32.96 4.15 -5.94
CA ASP A 261 34.19 4.83 -5.51
C ASP A 261 34.15 6.35 -5.76
N GLN A 262 33.25 6.84 -6.61
CA GLN A 262 33.05 8.26 -6.89
C GLN A 262 32.05 8.96 -5.95
N ILE A 263 31.37 8.21 -5.09
CA ILE A 263 30.43 8.77 -4.11
C ILE A 263 31.21 9.56 -3.05
N ASP A 264 31.08 10.88 -3.07
CA ASP A 264 31.58 11.75 -2.02
C ASP A 264 30.49 12.02 -0.99
N LEU A 265 30.55 11.29 0.13
CA LEU A 265 29.54 11.34 1.18
C LEU A 265 29.38 12.74 1.79
N GLU A 266 30.50 13.51 1.94
CA GLU A 266 30.42 14.84 2.52
C GLU A 266 29.81 15.85 1.55
N PHE A 267 30.19 15.79 0.27
CA PHE A 267 29.60 16.62 -0.78
C PHE A 267 28.10 16.34 -0.92
N ASP A 268 27.70 15.07 -0.96
CA ASP A 268 26.28 14.69 -1.10
C ASP A 268 25.46 15.09 0.12
N LYS A 269 26.03 15.04 1.31
CA LYS A 269 25.41 15.48 2.56
C LYS A 269 25.20 17.00 2.57
N GLU A 270 26.21 17.79 2.18
CA GLU A 270 26.09 19.24 2.07
C GLU A 270 24.99 19.62 1.07
N ARG A 271 24.98 18.98 -0.10
CA ARG A 271 23.97 19.19 -1.12
C ARG A 271 22.57 18.83 -0.65
N ALA A 272 22.42 17.75 0.10
CA ALA A 272 21.13 17.35 0.67
C ALA A 272 20.62 18.35 1.72
N ILE A 273 21.51 18.97 2.50
CA ILE A 273 21.14 20.02 3.47
C ILE A 273 20.73 21.32 2.76
N GLU A 274 21.39 21.68 1.67
CA GLU A 274 21.07 22.89 0.89
C GLU A 274 19.76 22.76 0.10
N GLN A 275 19.37 21.54 -0.29
CA GLN A 275 18.19 21.27 -1.12
C GLN A 275 16.94 20.92 -0.31
N ASN A 276 17.04 20.72 1.01
CA ASN A 276 15.96 20.45 1.92
C ASN A 276 15.57 21.72 2.69
#